data_3dac84815f930cabf4a9c26532506b7b
#
_entry.id   3dac84815f930cabf4a9c26532506b7b
#
_cell.length_a   1.000
_cell.length_b   1.000
_cell.length_c   1.000
_cell.angle_alpha   90.00
_cell.angle_beta   90.00
_cell.angle_gamma   90.00
#
_symmetry.space_group_name_H-M   'P 1'
#
loop_
_entity.id
_entity.type
_entity.pdbx_description
1 polymer ?
#
loop_
_entity_poly.entity_id
_entity_poly.type
_entity_poly.pdbx_seq_one_letter_code
_entity_poly.pdbx_strand_id
1 'polypeptide(L)'
;MSSHGLWVEKYRPQDLSTYVGNEHLKTKVERFLDDGNVPHLLLYGRAGGGKTTLAKIIVNHVDCDYLYINASDERNIDLVRDKLKTFASSVGFKPMKVVILDEADYLNVNSAQPALRNLMETFSAHCRFILTCNYVEKIIDPIQSRCQTYKIVPPSKKEVAVHSKTILEKENISFDLDDLALVVTAGYPDMRKVINELQRMSIDGKLSVDKDGMIHNEFKLQFLDAIRNGESISVIRKMVADSNFTEYTELYRLLYDEVESFGVEKMPEIIADISKGSYQDVLVVDKEINFIATVSRILGRI
;
A
#
# COMPACT_ATOMS: atom_id res chain seq x y z
N MET A 1 25.95 -4.32 -13.70
CA MET A 1 25.18 -4.22 -12.45
C MET A 1 24.57 -2.83 -12.43
N SER A 2 23.28 -2.68 -12.68
CA SER A 2 22.60 -1.38 -12.58
C SER A 2 22.51 -1.03 -11.10
N SER A 3 23.26 -0.03 -10.67
CA SER A 3 23.16 0.52 -9.33
C SER A 3 21.86 1.31 -9.23
N HIS A 4 20.75 0.63 -8.96
CA HIS A 4 19.55 1.36 -8.54
C HIS A 4 19.84 1.97 -7.17
N GLY A 5 19.95 3.29 -7.11
CA GLY A 5 20.13 4.01 -5.85
C GLY A 5 18.94 3.82 -4.90
N LEU A 6 17.77 3.34 -5.40
CA LEU A 6 16.57 3.12 -4.62
C LEU A 6 16.48 1.66 -4.13
N TRP A 7 16.46 1.47 -2.82
CA TRP A 7 16.38 0.12 -2.21
C TRP A 7 15.09 -0.63 -2.57
N VAL A 8 13.97 0.07 -2.76
CA VAL A 8 12.71 -0.53 -3.21
C VAL A 8 12.86 -1.27 -4.54
N GLU A 9 13.69 -0.75 -5.46
CA GLU A 9 13.94 -1.42 -6.74
C GLU A 9 15.07 -2.43 -6.64
N LYS A 10 16.15 -2.11 -5.91
CA LYS A 10 17.31 -2.99 -5.71
C LYS A 10 16.94 -4.31 -5.04
N TYR A 11 16.04 -4.25 -4.05
CA TYR A 11 15.59 -5.39 -3.26
C TYR A 11 14.23 -5.94 -3.68
N ARG A 12 13.73 -5.52 -4.84
CA ARG A 12 12.50 -6.09 -5.38
C ARG A 12 12.74 -7.58 -5.68
N PRO A 13 11.93 -8.50 -5.12
CA PRO A 13 12.03 -9.93 -5.40
C PRO A 13 12.01 -10.24 -6.89
N GLN A 14 12.95 -11.10 -7.33
CA GLN A 14 13.05 -11.54 -8.72
C GLN A 14 12.55 -12.98 -8.89
N ASP A 15 12.46 -13.73 -7.81
CA ASP A 15 12.03 -15.12 -7.75
C ASP A 15 11.12 -15.38 -6.54
N LEU A 16 10.43 -16.54 -6.51
CA LEU A 16 9.51 -16.90 -5.44
C LEU A 16 10.20 -17.12 -4.09
N SER A 17 11.47 -17.52 -4.08
CA SER A 17 12.23 -17.77 -2.85
C SER A 17 12.49 -16.46 -2.09
N THR A 18 12.63 -15.36 -2.79
CA THR A 18 12.86 -14.04 -2.24
C THR A 18 11.54 -13.25 -2.01
N TYR A 19 10.42 -13.75 -2.52
CA TYR A 19 9.12 -13.13 -2.32
C TYR A 19 8.59 -13.40 -0.91
N VAL A 20 8.34 -12.35 -0.13
CA VAL A 20 7.99 -12.44 1.29
C VAL A 20 6.49 -12.66 1.47
N GLY A 21 6.11 -13.62 2.33
CA GLY A 21 4.72 -13.94 2.68
C GLY A 21 3.96 -14.70 1.60
N ASN A 22 2.65 -14.86 1.82
CA ASN A 22 1.72 -15.54 0.89
C ASN A 22 2.12 -16.98 0.52
N GLU A 23 2.62 -17.78 1.45
CA GLU A 23 3.11 -19.14 1.22
C GLU A 23 2.10 -20.03 0.50
N HIS A 24 0.79 -19.90 0.86
CA HIS A 24 -0.28 -20.64 0.20
C HIS A 24 -0.41 -20.34 -1.30
N LEU A 25 0.00 -19.14 -1.72
CA LEU A 25 -0.02 -18.71 -3.11
C LEU A 25 1.27 -19.11 -3.83
N LYS A 26 2.42 -19.06 -3.15
CA LYS A 26 3.69 -19.52 -3.71
C LYS A 26 3.59 -20.95 -4.24
N THR A 27 3.10 -21.87 -3.45
CA THR A 27 2.89 -23.26 -3.87
C THR A 27 2.01 -23.41 -5.10
N LYS A 28 1.00 -22.54 -5.27
CA LYS A 28 0.17 -22.55 -6.49
C LYS A 28 0.91 -21.97 -7.69
N VAL A 29 1.65 -20.90 -7.47
CA VAL A 29 2.46 -20.29 -8.54
C VAL A 29 3.57 -21.26 -8.98
N GLU A 30 4.26 -21.96 -8.06
CA GLU A 30 5.23 -22.99 -8.38
C GLU A 30 4.67 -24.03 -9.34
N ARG A 31 3.45 -24.51 -9.10
CA ARG A 31 2.79 -25.45 -10.03
C ARG A 31 2.55 -24.84 -11.42
N PHE A 32 2.14 -23.57 -11.50
CA PHE A 32 1.99 -22.90 -12.79
C PHE A 32 3.32 -22.79 -13.54
N LEU A 33 4.42 -22.58 -12.80
CA LEU A 33 5.76 -22.52 -13.38
C LEU A 33 6.24 -23.90 -13.85
N ASP A 34 6.00 -24.94 -13.05
CA ASP A 34 6.37 -26.32 -13.37
C ASP A 34 5.59 -26.85 -14.57
N ASP A 35 4.29 -26.55 -14.64
CA ASP A 35 3.41 -26.94 -15.74
C ASP A 35 3.65 -26.11 -17.02
N GLY A 36 4.39 -25.01 -16.92
CA GLY A 36 4.63 -24.07 -18.01
C GLY A 36 3.34 -23.40 -18.52
N ASN A 37 2.25 -23.48 -17.77
CA ASN A 37 0.94 -22.99 -18.16
C ASN A 37 0.31 -22.15 -17.06
N VAL A 38 0.18 -20.86 -17.32
CA VAL A 38 -0.42 -19.90 -16.39
C VAL A 38 -1.89 -19.67 -16.81
N PRO A 39 -2.86 -19.77 -15.88
CA PRO A 39 -4.23 -19.35 -16.16
C PRO A 39 -4.35 -17.82 -16.22
N HIS A 40 -5.54 -17.30 -16.57
CA HIS A 40 -5.81 -15.90 -16.30
C HIS A 40 -5.83 -15.68 -14.78
N LEU A 41 -5.09 -14.67 -14.30
CA LEU A 41 -4.95 -14.36 -12.88
C LEU A 41 -5.51 -12.97 -12.57
N LEU A 42 -6.17 -12.86 -11.41
CA LEU A 42 -6.52 -11.58 -10.80
C LEU A 42 -5.92 -11.52 -9.40
N LEU A 43 -4.88 -10.70 -9.24
CA LEU A 43 -4.17 -10.49 -7.99
C LEU A 43 -4.68 -9.20 -7.34
N TYR A 44 -5.35 -9.29 -6.19
CA TYR A 44 -5.92 -8.11 -5.54
C TYR A 44 -5.46 -7.97 -4.09
N GLY A 45 -5.48 -6.76 -3.57
CA GLY A 45 -5.13 -6.45 -2.19
C GLY A 45 -4.51 -5.05 -2.03
N ARG A 46 -4.13 -4.70 -0.82
CA ARG A 46 -3.62 -3.36 -0.50
C ARG A 46 -2.38 -2.98 -1.32
N ALA A 47 -2.18 -1.68 -1.53
CA ALA A 47 -0.96 -1.14 -2.11
C ALA A 47 0.28 -1.61 -1.32
N GLY A 48 1.43 -1.73 -1.98
CA GLY A 48 2.67 -2.20 -1.36
C GLY A 48 2.72 -3.68 -0.99
N GLY A 49 1.65 -4.47 -1.23
CA GLY A 49 1.58 -5.90 -0.88
C GLY A 49 2.31 -6.87 -1.81
N GLY A 50 2.93 -6.39 -2.92
CA GLY A 50 3.71 -7.24 -3.82
C GLY A 50 2.96 -7.81 -5.03
N LYS A 51 1.74 -7.36 -5.36
CA LYS A 51 0.94 -7.83 -6.51
C LYS A 51 1.70 -7.78 -7.84
N THR A 52 2.19 -6.60 -8.22
CA THR A 52 2.97 -6.38 -9.45
C THR A 52 4.27 -7.15 -9.45
N THR A 53 4.91 -7.28 -8.29
CA THR A 53 6.14 -8.08 -8.12
C THR A 53 5.87 -9.55 -8.42
N LEU A 54 4.79 -10.13 -7.86
CA LEU A 54 4.43 -11.52 -8.13
C LEU A 54 4.08 -11.75 -9.62
N ALA A 55 3.34 -10.82 -10.24
CA ALA A 55 3.05 -10.88 -11.67
C ALA A 55 4.34 -10.90 -12.52
N LYS A 56 5.33 -10.07 -12.17
CA LYS A 56 6.62 -10.04 -12.86
C LYS A 56 7.44 -11.31 -12.60
N ILE A 57 7.45 -11.85 -11.39
CA ILE A 57 8.09 -13.14 -11.10
C ILE A 57 7.52 -14.23 -12.00
N ILE A 58 6.20 -14.31 -12.13
CA ILE A 58 5.56 -15.34 -12.98
C ILE A 58 6.07 -15.24 -14.42
N VAL A 59 6.01 -14.07 -15.06
CA VAL A 59 6.39 -13.92 -16.47
C VAL A 59 7.91 -14.07 -16.71
N ASN A 60 8.72 -13.85 -15.69
CA ASN A 60 10.18 -14.05 -15.80
C ASN A 60 10.57 -15.53 -15.72
N HIS A 61 9.71 -16.41 -15.17
CA HIS A 61 10.00 -17.83 -15.00
C HIS A 61 9.22 -18.73 -15.97
N VAL A 62 8.22 -18.19 -16.66
CA VAL A 62 7.48 -18.90 -17.72
C VAL A 62 8.09 -18.56 -19.08
N ASP A 63 8.20 -19.55 -19.96
CA ASP A 63 8.65 -19.31 -21.34
C ASP A 63 7.55 -18.60 -22.16
N CYS A 64 7.45 -17.29 -21.99
CA CYS A 64 6.44 -16.46 -22.61
C CYS A 64 6.98 -15.15 -23.15
N ASP A 65 6.36 -14.66 -24.22
CA ASP A 65 6.43 -13.24 -24.57
C ASP A 65 5.46 -12.48 -23.66
N TYR A 66 5.87 -11.36 -23.08
CA TYR A 66 4.96 -10.61 -22.24
C TYR A 66 4.88 -9.12 -22.58
N LEU A 67 3.71 -8.55 -22.35
CA LEU A 67 3.42 -7.12 -22.44
C LEU A 67 2.99 -6.61 -21.06
N TYR A 68 3.66 -5.57 -20.57
CA TYR A 68 3.28 -4.88 -19.34
C TYR A 68 2.60 -3.54 -19.67
N ILE A 69 1.41 -3.33 -19.12
CA ILE A 69 0.66 -2.08 -19.20
C ILE A 69 0.21 -1.69 -17.80
N ASN A 70 0.45 -0.43 -17.40
CA ASN A 70 -0.16 0.15 -16.21
C ASN A 70 -1.42 0.92 -16.62
N ALA A 71 -2.59 0.48 -16.15
CA ALA A 71 -3.87 1.09 -16.51
C ALA A 71 -4.08 2.48 -15.91
N SER A 72 -3.35 2.85 -14.87
CA SER A 72 -3.41 4.19 -14.29
C SER A 72 -2.67 5.25 -15.14
N ASP A 73 -1.65 4.84 -15.88
CA ASP A 73 -0.84 5.73 -16.72
C ASP A 73 -1.47 5.95 -18.10
N GLU A 74 -2.19 4.95 -18.60
CA GLU A 74 -2.79 4.96 -19.94
C GLU A 74 -4.22 5.51 -19.89
N ARG A 75 -4.36 6.83 -20.03
CA ARG A 75 -5.68 7.51 -19.99
C ARG A 75 -6.56 7.23 -21.20
N ASN A 76 -5.99 6.79 -22.33
CA ASN A 76 -6.73 6.51 -23.55
C ASN A 76 -7.01 5.03 -23.68
N ILE A 77 -8.28 4.67 -23.50
CA ILE A 77 -8.80 3.29 -23.58
C ILE A 77 -8.57 2.63 -24.93
N ASP A 78 -8.73 3.39 -26.03
CA ASP A 78 -8.57 2.85 -27.38
C ASP A 78 -7.10 2.46 -27.60
N LEU A 79 -6.17 3.24 -27.07
CA LEU A 79 -4.74 2.93 -27.13
C LEU A 79 -4.42 1.64 -26.38
N VAL A 80 -4.96 1.46 -25.17
CA VAL A 80 -4.79 0.22 -24.39
C VAL A 80 -5.36 -0.97 -25.14
N ARG A 81 -6.59 -0.85 -25.66
CA ARG A 81 -7.25 -1.91 -26.43
C ARG A 81 -6.45 -2.29 -27.68
N ASP A 82 -5.95 -1.30 -28.43
CA ASP A 82 -5.19 -1.56 -29.65
C ASP A 82 -3.83 -2.19 -29.36
N LYS A 83 -3.12 -1.74 -28.33
CA LYS A 83 -1.88 -2.38 -27.86
C LYS A 83 -2.11 -3.85 -27.46
N LEU A 84 -3.16 -4.12 -26.66
CA LEU A 84 -3.53 -5.46 -26.24
C LEU A 84 -3.88 -6.36 -27.42
N LYS A 85 -4.72 -5.85 -28.34
CA LYS A 85 -5.14 -6.58 -29.54
C LYS A 85 -3.95 -6.88 -30.44
N THR A 86 -3.10 -5.89 -30.72
CA THR A 86 -1.92 -6.05 -31.56
C THR A 86 -0.98 -7.09 -30.96
N PHE A 87 -0.68 -7.01 -29.68
CA PHE A 87 0.17 -7.98 -29.00
C PHE A 87 -0.45 -9.38 -29.02
N ALA A 88 -1.73 -9.52 -28.65
CA ALA A 88 -2.39 -10.83 -28.59
C ALA A 88 -2.53 -11.51 -29.96
N SER A 89 -2.73 -10.72 -31.05
CA SER A 89 -2.90 -11.24 -32.41
C SER A 89 -1.59 -11.44 -33.19
N SER A 90 -0.48 -10.83 -32.74
CA SER A 90 0.83 -10.99 -33.42
C SER A 90 1.36 -12.43 -33.29
N VAL A 91 2.26 -12.82 -34.16
CA VAL A 91 3.00 -14.08 -34.02
C VAL A 91 3.98 -13.94 -32.85
N GLY A 92 3.93 -14.85 -31.88
CA GLY A 92 4.87 -14.90 -30.76
C GLY A 92 6.18 -15.61 -31.10
N PHE A 93 7.25 -15.26 -30.43
CA PHE A 93 8.52 -15.98 -30.51
C PHE A 93 8.56 -17.17 -29.53
N LYS A 94 7.68 -17.14 -28.54
CA LYS A 94 7.57 -18.13 -27.47
C LYS A 94 6.22 -18.85 -27.49
N PRO A 95 6.11 -20.00 -26.81
CA PRO A 95 4.89 -20.84 -26.84
C PRO A 95 3.64 -20.12 -26.29
N MET A 96 3.82 -19.18 -25.39
CA MET A 96 2.73 -18.46 -24.72
C MET A 96 2.98 -16.95 -24.75
N LYS A 97 1.87 -16.21 -24.75
CA LYS A 97 1.89 -14.76 -24.50
C LYS A 97 1.21 -14.46 -23.18
N VAL A 98 1.75 -13.49 -22.45
CA VAL A 98 1.17 -13.03 -21.19
C VAL A 98 1.06 -11.50 -21.21
N VAL A 99 -0.11 -11.00 -20.86
CA VAL A 99 -0.34 -9.57 -20.62
C VAL A 99 -0.43 -9.34 -19.13
N ILE A 100 0.44 -8.49 -18.61
CA ILE A 100 0.28 -7.94 -17.27
C ILE A 100 -0.44 -6.60 -17.40
N LEU A 101 -1.62 -6.50 -16.79
CA LEU A 101 -2.39 -5.27 -16.70
C LEU A 101 -2.40 -4.82 -15.23
N ASP A 102 -1.50 -3.93 -14.90
CA ASP A 102 -1.34 -3.43 -13.55
C ASP A 102 -2.36 -2.33 -13.26
N GLU A 103 -2.86 -2.29 -12.03
CA GLU A 103 -3.88 -1.33 -11.58
C GLU A 103 -5.17 -1.36 -12.43
N ALA A 104 -5.65 -2.55 -12.78
CA ALA A 104 -6.81 -2.75 -13.65
C ALA A 104 -8.13 -2.12 -13.13
N ASP A 105 -8.20 -1.81 -11.84
CA ASP A 105 -9.31 -1.08 -11.21
C ASP A 105 -9.41 0.40 -11.63
N TYR A 106 -8.42 0.93 -12.37
CA TYR A 106 -8.49 2.22 -13.05
C TYR A 106 -9.17 2.16 -14.42
N LEU A 107 -9.38 0.96 -14.98
CA LEU A 107 -10.09 0.79 -16.23
C LEU A 107 -11.58 1.15 -16.09
N ASN A 108 -12.08 1.91 -17.05
CA ASN A 108 -13.50 2.27 -17.09
C ASN A 108 -14.40 1.03 -17.16
N VAL A 109 -15.33 0.92 -16.22
CA VAL A 109 -16.24 -0.24 -16.02
C VAL A 109 -17.17 -0.44 -17.22
N ASN A 110 -17.61 0.67 -17.87
CA ASN A 110 -18.61 0.63 -18.94
C ASN A 110 -18.03 0.44 -20.33
N SER A 111 -16.74 0.67 -20.54
CA SER A 111 -16.11 0.62 -21.88
C SER A 111 -14.88 -0.28 -21.91
N ALA A 112 -13.91 -0.05 -21.01
CA ALA A 112 -12.62 -0.73 -21.01
C ALA A 112 -12.70 -2.17 -20.57
N GLN A 113 -13.35 -2.41 -19.46
CA GLN A 113 -13.44 -3.75 -18.92
C GLN A 113 -14.27 -4.70 -19.79
N PRO A 114 -15.41 -4.30 -20.41
CA PRO A 114 -16.08 -5.13 -21.42
C PRO A 114 -15.22 -5.44 -22.65
N ALA A 115 -14.42 -4.48 -23.12
CA ALA A 115 -13.49 -4.72 -24.21
C ALA A 115 -12.39 -5.72 -23.82
N LEU A 116 -11.82 -5.59 -22.61
CA LEU A 116 -10.85 -6.53 -22.05
C LEU A 116 -11.43 -7.95 -21.94
N ARG A 117 -12.66 -8.08 -21.44
CA ARG A 117 -13.36 -9.36 -21.39
C ARG A 117 -13.40 -10.04 -22.77
N ASN A 118 -13.79 -9.30 -23.82
CA ASN A 118 -13.87 -9.83 -25.17
C ASN A 118 -12.48 -10.27 -25.70
N LEU A 119 -11.42 -9.52 -25.38
CA LEU A 119 -10.04 -9.91 -25.74
C LEU A 119 -9.59 -11.18 -25.01
N MET A 120 -9.92 -11.32 -23.73
CA MET A 120 -9.62 -12.53 -22.94
C MET A 120 -10.30 -13.77 -23.53
N GLU A 121 -11.54 -13.65 -24.02
CA GLU A 121 -12.27 -14.74 -24.70
C GLU A 121 -11.65 -15.07 -26.07
N THR A 122 -11.42 -14.04 -26.90
CA THR A 122 -10.95 -14.21 -28.28
C THR A 122 -9.56 -14.83 -28.34
N PHE A 123 -8.67 -14.47 -27.44
CA PHE A 123 -7.26 -14.88 -27.46
C PHE A 123 -6.91 -15.92 -26.39
N SER A 124 -7.91 -16.53 -25.73
CA SER A 124 -7.71 -17.49 -24.65
C SER A 124 -6.83 -18.69 -25.00
N ALA A 125 -6.74 -19.08 -26.26
CA ALA A 125 -5.90 -20.18 -26.72
C ALA A 125 -4.39 -19.90 -26.57
N HIS A 126 -3.95 -18.63 -26.79
CA HIS A 126 -2.53 -18.29 -26.95
C HIS A 126 -2.07 -17.16 -26.05
N CYS A 127 -2.99 -16.44 -25.38
CA CYS A 127 -2.68 -15.31 -24.53
C CYS A 127 -3.31 -15.45 -23.15
N ARG A 128 -2.53 -15.17 -22.11
CA ARG A 128 -2.99 -15.13 -20.73
C ARG A 128 -2.94 -13.71 -20.20
N PHE A 129 -3.79 -13.43 -19.24
CA PHE A 129 -3.88 -12.10 -18.63
C PHE A 129 -3.62 -12.23 -17.14
N ILE A 130 -2.69 -11.45 -16.62
CA ILE A 130 -2.45 -11.28 -15.18
C ILE A 130 -2.86 -9.86 -14.83
N LEU A 131 -3.99 -9.73 -14.14
CA LEU A 131 -4.54 -8.46 -13.71
C LEU A 131 -4.11 -8.21 -12.27
N THR A 132 -3.74 -6.99 -11.95
CA THR A 132 -3.61 -6.56 -10.55
C THR A 132 -4.60 -5.45 -10.25
N CYS A 133 -5.11 -5.38 -9.02
CA CYS A 133 -5.97 -4.29 -8.57
C CYS A 133 -5.88 -4.10 -7.05
N ASN A 134 -6.22 -2.92 -6.58
CA ASN A 134 -6.37 -2.67 -5.15
C ASN A 134 -7.77 -3.04 -4.67
N TYR A 135 -8.78 -2.78 -5.49
CA TYR A 135 -10.21 -2.94 -5.19
C TYR A 135 -10.85 -3.92 -6.18
N VAL A 136 -11.05 -5.17 -5.74
CA VAL A 136 -11.62 -6.22 -6.59
C VAL A 136 -13.07 -5.93 -7.00
N GLU A 137 -13.82 -5.22 -6.17
CA GLU A 137 -15.19 -4.78 -6.41
C GLU A 137 -15.32 -3.79 -7.58
N LYS A 138 -14.22 -3.17 -8.01
CA LYS A 138 -14.18 -2.33 -9.20
C LYS A 138 -13.96 -3.11 -10.50
N ILE A 139 -13.69 -4.41 -10.40
CA ILE A 139 -13.55 -5.28 -11.56
C ILE A 139 -14.89 -6.00 -11.81
N ILE A 140 -15.41 -5.91 -13.02
CA ILE A 140 -16.71 -6.52 -13.37
C ILE A 140 -16.70 -8.04 -13.21
N ASP A 141 -17.81 -8.63 -12.75
CA ASP A 141 -17.95 -10.07 -12.53
C ASP A 141 -17.56 -10.92 -13.75
N PRO A 142 -17.88 -10.54 -15.01
CA PRO A 142 -17.46 -11.30 -16.18
C PRO A 142 -15.94 -11.44 -16.35
N ILE A 143 -15.13 -10.51 -15.84
CA ILE A 143 -13.67 -10.64 -15.82
C ILE A 143 -13.24 -11.52 -14.65
N GLN A 144 -13.81 -11.28 -13.46
CA GLN A 144 -13.48 -12.06 -12.27
C GLN A 144 -13.74 -13.56 -12.49
N SER A 145 -14.88 -13.91 -13.11
CA SER A 145 -15.25 -15.31 -13.39
C SER A 145 -14.32 -16.04 -14.38
N ARG A 146 -13.53 -15.29 -15.16
CA ARG A 146 -12.54 -15.84 -16.11
C ARG A 146 -11.15 -15.95 -15.53
N CYS A 147 -10.93 -15.35 -14.38
CA CYS A 147 -9.63 -15.34 -13.70
C CYS A 147 -9.64 -16.27 -12.49
N GLN A 148 -8.52 -16.90 -12.22
CA GLN A 148 -8.25 -17.39 -10.88
C GLN A 148 -7.88 -16.17 -10.01
N THR A 149 -8.74 -15.89 -9.02
CA THR A 149 -8.65 -14.68 -8.20
C THR A 149 -7.94 -14.99 -6.89
N TYR A 150 -6.88 -14.25 -6.60
CA TYR A 150 -6.07 -14.41 -5.39
C TYR A 150 -5.90 -13.10 -4.64
N LYS A 151 -6.23 -13.16 -3.35
CA LYS A 151 -5.96 -12.05 -2.42
C LYS A 151 -4.50 -12.08 -1.99
N ILE A 152 -3.79 -10.99 -2.24
CA ILE A 152 -2.44 -10.78 -1.73
C ILE A 152 -2.56 -10.15 -0.35
N VAL A 153 -2.12 -10.90 0.66
CA VAL A 153 -2.12 -10.44 2.05
C VAL A 153 -0.75 -9.86 2.39
N PRO A 154 -0.67 -8.71 3.06
CA PRO A 154 0.60 -8.22 3.54
C PRO A 154 1.32 -9.27 4.39
N PRO A 155 2.65 -9.42 4.26
CA PRO A 155 3.42 -10.30 5.14
C PRO A 155 3.24 -9.89 6.61
N SER A 156 3.45 -10.81 7.54
CA SER A 156 3.41 -10.49 8.97
C SER A 156 4.52 -9.48 9.33
N LYS A 157 4.31 -8.69 10.38
CA LYS A 157 5.34 -7.75 10.88
C LYS A 157 6.70 -8.45 11.11
N LYS A 158 6.66 -9.72 11.57
CA LYS A 158 7.87 -10.52 11.80
C LYS A 158 8.60 -10.82 10.48
N GLU A 159 7.90 -11.24 9.43
CA GLU A 159 8.49 -11.50 8.11
C GLU A 159 9.06 -10.21 7.51
N VAL A 160 8.35 -9.09 7.65
CA VAL A 160 8.81 -7.76 7.23
C VAL A 160 10.09 -7.38 7.98
N ALA A 161 10.15 -7.58 9.30
CA ALA A 161 11.34 -7.28 10.09
C ALA A 161 12.55 -8.15 9.69
N VAL A 162 12.35 -9.44 9.43
CA VAL A 162 13.41 -10.34 8.95
C VAL A 162 13.93 -9.90 7.58
N HIS A 163 13.04 -9.55 6.66
CA HIS A 163 13.42 -9.05 5.34
C HIS A 163 14.18 -7.71 5.43
N SER A 164 13.69 -6.79 6.24
CA SER A 164 14.33 -5.50 6.51
C SER A 164 15.73 -5.65 7.12
N LYS A 165 15.88 -6.56 8.07
CA LYS A 165 17.19 -6.92 8.64
C LYS A 165 18.15 -7.40 7.56
N THR A 166 17.70 -8.30 6.67
CA THR A 166 18.54 -8.81 5.55
C THR A 166 18.97 -7.68 4.60
N ILE A 167 18.13 -6.67 4.37
CA ILE A 167 18.49 -5.50 3.57
C ILE A 167 19.59 -4.70 4.25
N LEU A 168 19.43 -4.36 5.53
CA LEU A 168 20.41 -3.59 6.30
C LEU A 168 21.77 -4.31 6.36
N GLU A 169 21.77 -5.62 6.58
CA GLU A 169 22.99 -6.45 6.56
C GLU A 169 23.70 -6.42 5.21
N LYS A 170 22.96 -6.51 4.10
CA LYS A 170 23.53 -6.43 2.73
C LYS A 170 24.07 -5.04 2.39
N GLU A 171 23.52 -3.99 2.98
CA GLU A 171 24.01 -2.60 2.82
C GLU A 171 25.09 -2.24 3.83
N ASN A 172 25.51 -3.17 4.70
CA ASN A 172 26.48 -2.95 5.78
C ASN A 172 26.06 -1.82 6.73
N ILE A 173 24.75 -1.70 7.02
CA ILE A 173 24.21 -0.73 7.96
C ILE A 173 24.14 -1.36 9.34
N SER A 174 24.75 -0.73 10.33
CA SER A 174 24.61 -1.12 11.74
C SER A 174 23.25 -0.62 12.28
N PHE A 175 22.56 -1.45 13.06
CA PHE A 175 21.22 -1.11 13.58
C PHE A 175 20.97 -1.75 14.94
N ASP A 176 20.09 -1.13 15.69
CA ASP A 176 19.47 -1.72 16.88
C ASP A 176 18.16 -2.42 16.49
N LEU A 177 17.81 -3.50 17.17
CA LEU A 177 16.56 -4.24 16.88
C LEU A 177 15.31 -3.44 17.24
N ASP A 178 15.38 -2.61 18.27
CA ASP A 178 14.28 -1.73 18.65
C ASP A 178 14.05 -0.64 17.60
N ASP A 179 15.12 -0.06 17.06
CA ASP A 179 15.05 0.93 15.99
C ASP A 179 14.46 0.31 14.71
N LEU A 180 14.89 -0.90 14.36
CA LEU A 180 14.31 -1.64 13.25
C LEU A 180 12.81 -1.92 13.45
N ALA A 181 12.41 -2.33 14.65
CA ALA A 181 11.01 -2.60 14.99
C ALA A 181 10.13 -1.35 14.87
N LEU A 182 10.65 -0.17 15.27
CA LEU A 182 9.96 1.11 15.10
C LEU A 182 9.74 1.43 13.62
N VAL A 183 10.78 1.32 12.78
CA VAL A 183 10.64 1.59 11.33
C VAL A 183 9.63 0.65 10.68
N VAL A 184 9.69 -0.64 11.01
CA VAL A 184 8.74 -1.63 10.48
C VAL A 184 7.32 -1.30 10.92
N THR A 185 7.11 -0.93 12.18
CA THR A 185 5.78 -0.60 12.70
C THR A 185 5.19 0.62 12.02
N ALA A 186 5.97 1.67 11.83
CA ALA A 186 5.53 2.92 11.19
C ALA A 186 5.22 2.78 9.67
N GLY A 187 5.87 1.84 8.98
CA GLY A 187 5.63 1.59 7.56
C GLY A 187 4.58 0.52 7.26
N TYR A 188 4.35 -0.41 8.21
CA TYR A 188 3.43 -1.54 8.03
C TYR A 188 1.98 -1.08 7.78
N PRO A 189 1.22 -1.73 6.88
CA PRO A 189 1.53 -2.97 6.14
C PRO A 189 2.18 -2.76 4.75
N ASP A 190 2.62 -1.55 4.40
CA ASP A 190 3.19 -1.23 3.10
C ASP A 190 4.70 -1.48 3.08
N MET A 191 5.13 -2.56 2.37
CA MET A 191 6.55 -2.92 2.23
C MET A 191 7.39 -1.84 1.55
N ARG A 192 6.81 -1.10 0.58
CA ARG A 192 7.55 -0.01 -0.08
C ARG A 192 7.85 1.11 0.90
N LYS A 193 6.85 1.45 1.74
CA LYS A 193 7.01 2.47 2.79
C LYS A 193 8.08 2.05 3.78
N VAL A 194 8.06 0.80 4.26
CA VAL A 194 9.10 0.29 5.18
C VAL A 194 10.48 0.41 4.57
N ILE A 195 10.69 -0.09 3.33
CA ILE A 195 12.01 -0.08 2.67
C ILE A 195 12.49 1.36 2.40
N ASN A 196 11.60 2.26 1.99
CA ASN A 196 11.93 3.67 1.79
C ASN A 196 12.34 4.35 3.10
N GLU A 197 11.64 4.08 4.21
CA GLU A 197 11.99 4.61 5.51
C GLU A 197 13.33 4.05 6.01
N LEU A 198 13.60 2.75 5.82
CA LEU A 198 14.90 2.16 6.10
C LEU A 198 16.02 2.87 5.35
N GLN A 199 15.85 3.09 4.04
CA GLN A 199 16.84 3.81 3.24
C GLN A 199 17.04 5.24 3.70
N ARG A 200 15.93 5.96 3.97
CA ARG A 200 15.96 7.35 4.42
C ARG A 200 16.69 7.52 5.75
N MET A 201 16.52 6.57 6.66
CA MET A 201 17.11 6.62 8.00
C MET A 201 18.49 5.98 8.09
N SER A 202 18.98 5.37 7.02
CA SER A 202 20.34 4.83 6.94
C SER A 202 21.33 5.93 6.56
N ILE A 203 22.01 6.48 7.57
CA ILE A 203 22.95 7.59 7.42
C ILE A 203 24.31 7.15 7.95
N ASP A 204 25.38 7.41 7.21
CA ASP A 204 26.76 7.12 7.60
C ASP A 204 27.01 5.68 8.09
N GLY A 205 26.37 4.71 7.45
CA GLY A 205 26.52 3.28 7.78
C GLY A 205 25.75 2.84 9.04
N LYS A 206 24.84 3.68 9.56
CA LYS A 206 24.03 3.36 10.73
C LYS A 206 22.55 3.71 10.48
N LEU A 207 21.64 2.87 11.00
CA LEU A 207 20.22 3.20 11.07
C LEU A 207 20.03 4.22 12.21
N SER A 208 19.71 5.47 11.84
CA SER A 208 19.46 6.55 12.80
C SER A 208 17.97 6.86 12.81
N VAL A 209 17.29 6.38 13.84
CA VAL A 209 15.85 6.56 14.01
C VAL A 209 15.59 7.75 14.92
N ASP A 210 14.87 8.73 14.41
CA ASP A 210 14.27 9.76 15.26
C ASP A 210 13.06 9.14 15.98
N LYS A 211 13.34 8.61 17.18
CA LYS A 211 12.34 7.90 17.98
C LYS A 211 11.16 8.80 18.34
N ASP A 212 11.43 10.03 18.70
CA ASP A 212 10.40 10.98 19.10
C ASP A 212 9.50 11.37 17.93
N GLY A 213 10.09 11.68 16.78
CA GLY A 213 9.33 11.99 15.56
C GLY A 213 8.51 10.82 15.02
N MET A 214 8.99 9.57 15.14
CA MET A 214 8.25 8.40 14.70
C MET A 214 7.08 8.05 15.62
N ILE A 215 7.30 8.06 16.93
CA ILE A 215 6.25 7.83 17.92
C ILE A 215 5.15 8.88 17.76
N HIS A 216 5.53 10.15 17.59
CA HIS A 216 4.58 11.24 17.34
C HIS A 216 3.78 11.05 16.06
N ASN A 217 4.37 10.57 14.96
CA ASN A 217 3.64 10.33 13.72
C ASN A 217 2.69 9.12 13.81
N GLU A 218 3.09 8.03 14.46
CA GLU A 218 2.21 6.89 14.69
C GLU A 218 1.03 7.27 15.60
N PHE A 219 1.31 8.01 16.66
CA PHE A 219 0.29 8.55 17.55
C PHE A 219 -0.71 9.43 16.78
N LYS A 220 -0.25 10.36 15.94
CA LYS A 220 -1.12 11.26 15.15
C LYS A 220 -2.12 10.48 14.29
N LEU A 221 -1.68 9.40 13.64
CA LEU A 221 -2.55 8.55 12.82
C LEU A 221 -3.58 7.81 13.68
N GLN A 222 -3.14 7.16 14.77
CA GLN A 222 -4.03 6.43 15.67
C GLN A 222 -5.04 7.36 16.35
N PHE A 223 -4.61 8.56 16.72
CA PHE A 223 -5.44 9.59 17.33
C PHE A 223 -6.56 10.08 16.37
N LEU A 224 -6.22 10.35 15.11
CA LEU A 224 -7.21 10.72 14.11
C LEU A 224 -8.22 9.60 13.85
N ASP A 225 -7.75 8.37 13.74
CA ASP A 225 -8.62 7.21 13.53
C ASP A 225 -9.56 6.98 14.73
N ALA A 226 -9.07 7.18 15.96
CA ALA A 226 -9.91 7.10 17.15
C ALA A 226 -11.04 8.16 17.16
N ILE A 227 -10.73 9.39 16.73
CA ILE A 227 -11.76 10.44 16.61
C ILE A 227 -12.77 10.10 15.51
N ARG A 228 -12.31 9.68 14.32
CA ARG A 228 -13.18 9.31 13.19
C ARG A 228 -14.11 8.15 13.51
N ASN A 229 -13.64 7.21 14.31
CA ASN A 229 -14.42 6.04 14.73
C ASN A 229 -15.35 6.35 15.93
N GLY A 230 -15.33 7.57 16.46
CA GLY A 230 -16.15 7.96 17.63
C GLY A 230 -15.77 7.22 18.91
N GLU A 231 -14.47 6.91 19.08
CA GLU A 231 -13.98 6.28 20.31
C GLU A 231 -14.29 7.11 21.55
N SER A 232 -14.45 6.46 22.69
CA SER A 232 -14.79 7.16 23.93
C SER A 232 -13.68 8.14 24.34
N ILE A 233 -14.08 9.26 24.93
CA ILE A 233 -13.14 10.27 25.45
C ILE A 233 -12.14 9.66 26.46
N SER A 234 -12.51 8.61 27.16
CA SER A 234 -11.64 7.90 28.11
C SER A 234 -10.48 7.21 27.39
N VAL A 235 -10.73 6.59 26.23
CA VAL A 235 -9.71 5.95 25.39
C VAL A 235 -8.77 7.01 24.82
N ILE A 236 -9.32 8.06 24.24
CA ILE A 236 -8.53 9.14 23.62
C ILE A 236 -7.67 9.87 24.66
N ARG A 237 -8.23 10.15 25.83
CA ARG A 237 -7.46 10.75 26.95
C ARG A 237 -6.26 9.88 27.33
N LYS A 238 -6.46 8.57 27.44
CA LYS A 238 -5.36 7.65 27.77
C LYS A 238 -4.28 7.65 26.70
N MET A 239 -4.67 7.63 25.42
CA MET A 239 -3.72 7.72 24.30
C MET A 239 -2.88 9.00 24.36
N VAL A 240 -3.52 10.15 24.66
CA VAL A 240 -2.84 11.44 24.77
C VAL A 240 -1.87 11.45 25.96
N ALA A 241 -2.29 10.96 27.12
CA ALA A 241 -1.44 10.87 28.30
C ALA A 241 -0.22 9.95 28.09
N ASP A 242 -0.43 8.79 27.45
CA ASP A 242 0.62 7.81 27.17
C ASP A 242 1.64 8.33 26.12
N SER A 243 1.27 9.33 25.30
CA SER A 243 2.11 9.90 24.25
C SER A 243 3.17 10.90 24.73
N ASN A 244 3.08 11.34 25.99
CA ASN A 244 3.99 12.30 26.63
C ASN A 244 4.15 13.64 25.88
N PHE A 245 3.13 14.12 25.16
CA PHE A 245 3.17 15.44 24.56
C PHE A 245 3.23 16.52 25.63
N THR A 246 4.14 17.45 25.47
CA THR A 246 4.24 18.67 26.31
C THR A 246 3.64 19.90 25.62
N GLU A 247 3.56 19.86 24.30
CA GLU A 247 3.03 20.94 23.46
C GLU A 247 1.96 20.39 22.50
N TYR A 248 0.80 21.04 22.51
CA TYR A 248 -0.38 20.59 21.76
C TYR A 248 -0.65 21.35 20.47
N THR A 249 0.16 22.37 20.16
CA THR A 249 -0.01 23.21 18.96
C THR A 249 -0.07 22.40 17.65
N GLU A 250 0.80 21.39 17.53
CA GLU A 250 0.79 20.51 16.36
C GLU A 250 -0.47 19.64 16.26
N LEU A 251 -1.03 19.23 17.41
CA LEU A 251 -2.26 18.43 17.43
C LEU A 251 -3.49 19.28 17.10
N TYR A 252 -3.53 20.55 17.53
CA TYR A 252 -4.56 21.49 17.07
C TYR A 252 -4.47 21.71 15.55
N ARG A 253 -3.26 21.86 15.02
CA ARG A 253 -3.04 21.99 13.59
C ARG A 253 -3.48 20.74 12.83
N LEU A 254 -3.14 19.56 13.33
CA LEU A 254 -3.56 18.28 12.78
C LEU A 254 -5.08 18.14 12.72
N LEU A 255 -5.79 18.49 13.81
CA LEU A 255 -7.25 18.47 13.84
C LEU A 255 -7.86 19.42 12.80
N TYR A 256 -7.25 20.58 12.60
CA TYR A 256 -7.69 21.55 11.60
C TYR A 256 -7.44 21.04 10.17
N ASP A 257 -6.28 20.50 9.87
CA ASP A 257 -5.92 20.01 8.54
C ASP A 257 -6.79 18.82 8.12
N GLU A 258 -7.25 18.01 9.08
CA GLU A 258 -8.08 16.82 8.85
C GLU A 258 -9.58 17.04 9.13
N VAL A 259 -10.02 18.29 9.33
CA VAL A 259 -11.39 18.63 9.75
C VAL A 259 -12.47 18.10 8.81
N GLU A 260 -12.20 18.04 7.50
CA GLU A 260 -13.14 17.49 6.50
C GLU A 260 -13.45 16.00 6.76
N SER A 261 -12.50 15.27 7.33
CA SER A 261 -12.67 13.85 7.65
C SER A 261 -13.62 13.57 8.80
N PHE A 262 -13.97 14.59 9.59
CA PHE A 262 -14.90 14.49 10.73
C PHE A 262 -16.36 14.83 10.36
N GLY A 263 -16.62 15.27 9.11
CA GLY A 263 -17.94 15.58 8.60
C GLY A 263 -18.04 17.01 8.07
N VAL A 264 -18.31 17.13 6.77
CA VAL A 264 -18.32 18.42 6.04
C VAL A 264 -19.38 19.38 6.57
N GLU A 265 -20.55 18.86 6.96
CA GLU A 265 -21.67 19.70 7.45
C GLU A 265 -21.36 20.35 8.81
N LYS A 266 -20.52 19.75 9.63
CA LYS A 266 -20.15 20.19 10.98
C LYS A 266 -18.81 20.90 11.04
N MET A 267 -18.13 21.03 9.92
CA MET A 267 -16.82 21.64 9.81
C MET A 267 -16.74 23.05 10.43
N PRO A 268 -17.72 23.97 10.22
CA PRO A 268 -17.65 25.31 10.82
C PRO A 268 -17.62 25.30 12.35
N GLU A 269 -18.44 24.44 12.97
CA GLU A 269 -18.49 24.32 14.43
C GLU A 269 -17.22 23.67 14.99
N ILE A 270 -16.69 22.65 14.30
CA ILE A 270 -15.45 21.98 14.69
C ILE A 270 -14.27 22.96 14.61
N ILE A 271 -14.17 23.76 13.54
CA ILE A 271 -13.14 24.80 13.41
C ILE A 271 -13.25 25.84 14.54
N ALA A 272 -14.46 26.23 14.91
CA ALA A 272 -14.67 27.16 16.02
C ALA A 272 -14.19 26.58 17.36
N ASP A 273 -14.43 25.28 17.61
CA ASP A 273 -13.96 24.59 18.81
C ASP A 273 -12.45 24.44 18.83
N ILE A 274 -11.82 24.12 17.69
CA ILE A 274 -10.36 24.03 17.53
C ILE A 274 -9.74 25.41 17.80
N SER A 275 -10.26 26.47 17.17
CA SER A 275 -9.77 27.84 17.33
C SER A 275 -9.84 28.29 18.77
N LYS A 276 -10.98 28.03 19.44
CA LYS A 276 -11.15 28.35 20.86
C LYS A 276 -10.16 27.59 21.74
N GLY A 277 -10.00 26.30 21.51
CA GLY A 277 -9.06 25.46 22.26
C GLY A 277 -7.60 25.92 22.07
N SER A 278 -7.20 26.18 20.83
CA SER A 278 -5.85 26.68 20.51
C SER A 278 -5.58 28.04 21.13
N TYR A 279 -6.56 28.95 21.13
CA TYR A 279 -6.41 30.25 21.81
C TYR A 279 -6.26 30.08 23.33
N GLN A 280 -7.06 29.22 23.94
CA GLN A 280 -7.00 28.96 25.37
C GLN A 280 -5.69 28.28 25.79
N ASP A 281 -5.08 27.46 24.91
CA ASP A 281 -3.83 26.73 25.16
C ASP A 281 -2.66 27.63 25.59
N VAL A 282 -2.66 28.87 25.13
CA VAL A 282 -1.64 29.87 25.49
C VAL A 282 -1.83 30.39 26.91
N LEU A 283 -3.05 30.27 27.47
CA LEU A 283 -3.43 30.92 28.75
C LEU A 283 -3.57 29.92 29.89
N VAL A 284 -3.72 28.64 29.61
CA VAL A 284 -3.98 27.63 30.64
C VAL A 284 -2.68 27.08 31.24
N VAL A 285 -2.76 26.67 32.49
CA VAL A 285 -1.65 26.02 33.17
C VAL A 285 -1.47 24.59 32.71
N ASP A 286 -2.58 23.87 32.50
CA ASP A 286 -2.57 22.48 32.06
C ASP A 286 -3.11 22.39 30.64
N LYS A 287 -2.21 22.24 29.70
CA LYS A 287 -2.51 22.15 28.28
C LYS A 287 -3.21 20.86 27.90
N GLU A 288 -2.91 19.73 28.59
CA GLU A 288 -3.54 18.44 28.33
C GLU A 288 -5.06 18.52 28.62
N ILE A 289 -5.44 19.08 29.75
CA ILE A 289 -6.85 19.25 30.12
C ILE A 289 -7.59 20.09 29.07
N ASN A 290 -6.99 21.20 28.63
CA ASN A 290 -7.58 22.06 27.62
C ASN A 290 -7.73 21.36 26.27
N PHE A 291 -6.72 20.63 25.85
CA PHE A 291 -6.73 19.85 24.61
C PHE A 291 -7.83 18.79 24.64
N ILE A 292 -7.87 17.97 25.72
CA ILE A 292 -8.89 16.92 25.90
C ILE A 292 -10.32 17.53 25.95
N ALA A 293 -10.50 18.68 26.59
CA ALA A 293 -11.78 19.39 26.58
C ALA A 293 -12.19 19.82 25.15
N THR A 294 -11.22 20.20 24.32
CA THR A 294 -11.49 20.53 22.91
C THR A 294 -11.88 19.28 22.12
N VAL A 295 -11.14 18.18 22.26
CA VAL A 295 -11.46 16.90 21.62
C VAL A 295 -12.83 16.39 22.05
N SER A 296 -13.20 16.54 23.33
CA SER A 296 -14.52 16.16 23.84
C SER A 296 -15.65 16.95 23.16
N ARG A 297 -15.45 18.27 22.89
CA ARG A 297 -16.43 19.06 22.13
C ARG A 297 -16.57 18.58 20.70
N ILE A 298 -15.44 18.28 20.04
CA ILE A 298 -15.43 17.75 18.67
C ILE A 298 -16.18 16.41 18.60
N LEU A 299 -15.91 15.47 19.50
CA LEU A 299 -16.62 14.18 19.57
C LEU A 299 -18.13 14.34 19.80
N GLY A 300 -18.53 15.33 20.57
CA GLY A 300 -19.95 15.63 20.78
C GLY A 300 -20.65 16.20 19.54
N ARG A 301 -19.91 16.55 18.48
CA ARG A 301 -20.45 17.04 17.22
C ARG A 301 -20.47 15.98 16.11
N ILE A 302 -19.57 15.04 16.16
CA ILE A 302 -19.50 13.90 15.22
C ILE A 302 -20.57 12.88 15.58
#